data_f9c1f0321dd0a73afb6994ac71451abe
#
_entry.id   f9c1f0321dd0a73afb6994ac71451abe
#
_cell.length_a   1.000
_cell.length_b   1.000
_cell.length_c   1.000
_cell.angle_alpha   90.00
_cell.angle_beta   90.00
_cell.angle_gamma   90.00
#
_symmetry.space_group_name_H-M   'P 1'
#
loop_
_entity.id
_entity.type
_entity.pdbx_description
1 polymer ?
#
loop_
_entity_poly.entity_id
_entity_poly.type
_entity_poly.pdbx_seq_one_letter_code
_entity_poly.pdbx_strand_id
1 'polypeptide(L)'
;KQPRDFLYVTDVASAFLAAAETDLTGKIYNLGANKPRSVNELIKIIGGPVVYIPKRPGEPECTWADTSKICKELGWSAKIDFKDGVKKMLEGISLWKDAPLWEPDSISEATKTWFQYLGDK
;
A
#
# COMPACT_ATOMS: atom_id res chain seq x y z
N LYS A 1 0.86 14.32 -5.33
CA LYS A 1 0.18 13.12 -5.88
C LYS A 1 1.18 11.98 -5.85
N GLN A 2 0.95 10.98 -5.03
CA GLN A 2 1.83 9.81 -4.89
C GLN A 2 1.00 8.58 -5.19
N PRO A 3 1.03 8.06 -6.44
CA PRO A 3 0.34 6.81 -6.77
C PRO A 3 1.00 5.63 -6.06
N ARG A 4 0.15 4.73 -5.54
CA ARG A 4 0.54 3.46 -4.93
C ARG A 4 -0.36 2.36 -5.47
N ASP A 5 0.19 1.19 -5.64
CA ASP A 5 -0.55 0.01 -6.07
C ASP A 5 -1.13 -0.68 -4.83
N PHE A 6 -2.28 -0.18 -4.38
CA PHE A 6 -2.96 -0.69 -3.18
C PHE A 6 -3.55 -2.07 -3.46
N LEU A 7 -3.18 -3.04 -2.66
CA LEU A 7 -3.68 -4.40 -2.73
C LEU A 7 -4.38 -4.77 -1.42
N TYR A 8 -5.59 -5.29 -1.50
CA TYR A 8 -6.34 -5.69 -0.30
C TYR A 8 -5.78 -6.99 0.28
N VAL A 9 -5.77 -7.10 1.61
CA VAL A 9 -5.09 -8.19 2.33
C VAL A 9 -5.59 -9.59 1.96
N THR A 10 -6.88 -9.76 1.64
CA THR A 10 -7.41 -11.07 1.21
C THR A 10 -6.92 -11.49 -0.16
N ASP A 11 -6.61 -10.54 -1.05
CA ASP A 11 -5.98 -10.84 -2.33
C ASP A 11 -4.52 -11.29 -2.12
N VAL A 12 -3.80 -10.68 -1.16
CA VAL A 12 -2.47 -11.16 -0.76
C VAL A 12 -2.55 -12.61 -0.25
N ALA A 13 -3.48 -12.90 0.66
CA ALA A 13 -3.69 -14.25 1.18
C ALA A 13 -4.00 -15.26 0.06
N SER A 14 -4.85 -14.88 -0.92
CA SER A 14 -5.17 -15.74 -2.06
C SER A 14 -3.96 -16.01 -2.96
N ALA A 15 -3.04 -15.05 -3.09
CA ALA A 15 -1.80 -15.26 -3.84
C ALA A 15 -0.87 -16.27 -3.14
N PHE A 16 -0.78 -16.23 -1.80
CA PHE A 16 -0.03 -17.23 -1.04
C PHE A 16 -0.64 -18.63 -1.18
N LEU A 17 -1.97 -18.74 -1.17
CA LEU A 17 -2.64 -20.03 -1.43
C LEU A 17 -2.33 -20.55 -2.82
N ALA A 18 -2.47 -19.72 -3.85
CA ALA A 18 -2.12 -20.11 -5.21
C ALA A 18 -0.65 -20.55 -5.36
N ALA A 19 0.26 -19.87 -4.63
CA ALA A 19 1.66 -20.27 -4.63
C ALA A 19 1.93 -21.58 -3.86
N ALA A 20 1.11 -21.92 -2.87
CA ALA A 20 1.22 -23.17 -2.12
C ALA A 20 0.62 -24.37 -2.89
N GLU A 21 -0.35 -24.13 -3.77
CA GLU A 21 -1.03 -25.16 -4.56
C GLU A 21 -0.33 -25.51 -5.88
N THR A 22 0.73 -24.76 -6.27
CA THR A 22 1.46 -25.00 -7.51
C THR A 22 2.69 -25.89 -7.30
N ASP A 23 3.04 -26.67 -8.32
CA ASP A 23 4.28 -27.44 -8.37
C ASP A 23 5.51 -26.58 -8.74
N LEU A 24 5.32 -25.32 -9.07
CA LEU A 24 6.40 -24.40 -9.44
C LEU A 24 7.20 -24.00 -8.18
N THR A 25 8.48 -24.35 -8.12
CA THR A 25 9.37 -24.05 -7.01
C THR A 25 10.42 -23.01 -7.35
N GLY A 26 10.97 -22.31 -6.35
CA GLY A 26 12.05 -21.34 -6.51
C GLY A 26 11.66 -20.10 -7.31
N LYS A 27 10.37 -19.75 -7.40
CA LYS A 27 9.88 -18.60 -8.13
C LYS A 27 9.67 -17.39 -7.24
N ILE A 28 9.88 -16.21 -7.80
CA ILE A 28 9.59 -14.92 -7.16
C ILE A 28 8.50 -14.23 -7.98
N TYR A 29 7.47 -13.73 -7.31
CA TYR A 29 6.35 -13.04 -7.91
C TYR A 29 6.13 -11.68 -7.25
N ASN A 30 5.81 -10.67 -8.07
CA ASN A 30 5.29 -9.40 -7.57
C ASN A 30 3.77 -9.51 -7.38
N LEU A 31 3.27 -8.88 -6.32
CA LEU A 31 1.85 -8.76 -6.03
C LEU A 31 1.43 -7.29 -6.11
N GLY A 32 0.27 -7.03 -6.69
CA GLY A 32 -0.32 -5.70 -6.80
C GLY A 32 -1.72 -5.79 -7.41
N ALA A 33 -2.47 -4.70 -7.32
CA ALA A 33 -3.76 -4.60 -7.97
C ALA A 33 -3.64 -4.22 -9.47
N ASN A 34 -2.43 -3.89 -9.92
CA ASN A 34 -2.13 -3.42 -11.28
C ASN A 34 -2.94 -2.16 -11.69
N LYS A 35 -3.35 -1.37 -10.71
CA LYS A 35 -4.15 -0.15 -10.86
C LYS A 35 -3.72 0.90 -9.83
N PRO A 36 -2.58 1.58 -10.01
CA PRO A 36 -2.11 2.56 -9.04
C PRO A 36 -3.15 3.64 -8.78
N ARG A 37 -3.35 3.98 -7.52
CA ARG A 37 -4.25 5.02 -7.03
C ARG A 37 -3.47 6.03 -6.20
N SER A 38 -3.87 7.29 -6.26
CA SER A 38 -3.20 8.31 -5.45
C SER A 38 -3.60 8.21 -3.98
N VAL A 39 -2.67 8.57 -3.08
CA VAL A 39 -2.99 8.72 -1.65
C VAL A 39 -4.15 9.71 -1.44
N ASN A 40 -4.26 10.74 -2.28
CA ASN A 40 -5.37 11.69 -2.19
C ASN A 40 -6.73 11.04 -2.53
N GLU A 41 -6.79 10.03 -3.41
CA GLU A 41 -8.03 9.26 -3.64
C GLU A 41 -8.39 8.42 -2.41
N LEU A 42 -7.39 7.81 -1.76
CA LEU A 42 -7.60 7.10 -0.49
C LEU A 42 -8.20 8.02 0.58
N ILE A 43 -7.59 9.18 0.78
CA ILE A 43 -8.05 10.18 1.76
C ILE A 43 -9.47 10.63 1.47
N LYS A 44 -9.84 10.84 0.21
CA LYS A 44 -11.23 11.21 -0.16
C LYS A 44 -12.26 10.16 0.23
N ILE A 45 -11.90 8.88 0.22
CA ILE A 45 -12.81 7.79 0.64
C ILE A 45 -12.89 7.72 2.15
N ILE A 46 -11.75 7.87 2.85
CA ILE A 46 -11.70 7.84 4.31
C ILE A 46 -12.41 9.07 4.90
N GLY A 47 -12.22 10.24 4.28
CA GLY A 47 -12.74 11.51 4.77
C GLY A 47 -11.91 12.10 5.91
N GLY A 48 -12.42 13.18 6.52
CA GLY A 48 -11.77 13.86 7.63
C GLY A 48 -10.78 14.97 7.24
N PRO A 49 -10.17 15.64 8.22
CA PRO A 49 -9.19 16.69 8.00
C PRO A 49 -7.89 16.15 7.41
N VAL A 50 -7.22 16.95 6.59
CA VAL A 50 -5.99 16.56 5.91
C VAL A 50 -4.88 17.54 6.27
N VAL A 51 -3.74 17.01 6.69
CA VAL A 51 -2.51 17.75 6.91
C VAL A 51 -1.47 17.28 5.90
N TYR A 52 -0.84 18.23 5.20
CA TYR A 52 0.25 17.92 4.29
C TYR A 52 1.57 18.07 5.02
N ILE A 53 2.41 17.05 4.93
CA ILE A 53 3.77 17.05 5.47
C ILE A 53 4.79 17.22 4.34
N PRO A 54 6.03 17.65 4.63
CA PRO A 54 7.09 17.75 3.63
C PRO A 54 7.32 16.41 2.91
N LYS A 55 7.61 16.49 1.60
CA LYS A 55 8.00 15.30 0.82
C LYS A 55 9.31 14.74 1.39
N ARG A 56 9.34 13.45 1.65
CA ARG A 56 10.56 12.77 2.12
C ARG A 56 11.52 12.53 0.97
N PRO A 57 12.83 12.85 1.17
CA PRO A 57 13.86 12.56 0.18
C PRO A 57 13.93 11.06 -0.14
N GLY A 58 14.19 10.70 -1.40
CA GLY A 58 14.31 9.31 -1.84
C GLY A 58 13.01 8.51 -1.88
N GLU A 59 11.86 9.12 -1.54
CA GLU A 59 10.58 8.45 -1.66
C GLU A 59 10.15 8.35 -3.13
N PRO A 60 9.83 7.14 -3.65
CA PRO A 60 9.45 6.96 -5.05
C PRO A 60 8.16 7.71 -5.36
N GLU A 61 8.10 8.35 -6.53
CA GLU A 61 6.92 9.08 -6.98
C GLU A 61 5.73 8.16 -7.24
N CYS A 62 5.99 6.96 -7.74
CA CYS A 62 4.99 5.93 -8.00
C CYS A 62 5.53 4.55 -7.63
N THR A 63 4.69 3.71 -7.01
CA THR A 63 4.96 2.29 -6.89
C THR A 63 3.88 1.53 -7.65
N TRP A 64 4.31 0.66 -8.56
CA TRP A 64 3.42 -0.13 -9.40
C TRP A 64 4.04 -1.50 -9.65
N ALA A 65 3.33 -2.55 -9.30
CA ALA A 65 3.79 -3.93 -9.48
C ALA A 65 3.48 -4.41 -10.90
N ASP A 66 4.48 -4.98 -11.56
CA ASP A 66 4.21 -5.82 -12.75
C ASP A 66 3.79 -7.21 -12.27
N THR A 67 2.52 -7.52 -12.43
CA THR A 67 1.89 -8.78 -12.02
C THR A 67 1.77 -9.79 -13.17
N SER A 68 2.33 -9.51 -14.34
CA SER A 68 2.20 -10.35 -15.54
C SER A 68 2.68 -11.78 -15.30
N LYS A 69 3.76 -11.96 -14.54
CA LYS A 69 4.33 -13.28 -14.26
C LYS A 69 3.41 -14.14 -13.41
N ILE A 70 2.89 -13.59 -12.28
CA ILE A 70 1.99 -14.37 -11.41
C ILE A 70 0.66 -14.68 -12.11
N CYS A 71 0.14 -13.75 -12.90
CA CYS A 71 -1.06 -13.97 -13.70
C CYS A 71 -0.85 -15.12 -14.69
N LYS A 72 0.27 -15.13 -15.41
CA LYS A 72 0.60 -16.17 -16.42
C LYS A 72 0.86 -17.54 -15.80
N GLU A 73 1.64 -17.61 -14.71
CA GLU A 73 2.11 -18.87 -14.15
C GLU A 73 1.15 -19.47 -13.13
N LEU A 74 0.44 -18.64 -12.34
CA LEU A 74 -0.50 -19.11 -11.30
C LEU A 74 -1.96 -18.79 -11.59
N GLY A 75 -2.29 -18.08 -12.68
CA GLY A 75 -3.65 -17.63 -12.98
C GLY A 75 -4.21 -16.63 -11.95
N TRP A 76 -3.34 -16.07 -11.10
CA TRP A 76 -3.77 -15.18 -10.03
C TRP A 76 -3.88 -13.72 -10.49
N SER A 77 -4.90 -13.05 -10.01
CA SER A 77 -5.07 -11.59 -10.12
C SER A 77 -5.86 -11.05 -8.93
N ALA A 78 -5.63 -9.78 -8.57
CA ALA A 78 -6.39 -9.10 -7.54
C ALA A 78 -7.87 -9.01 -7.92
N LYS A 79 -8.77 -9.29 -6.97
CA LYS A 79 -10.23 -9.34 -7.18
C LYS A 79 -10.97 -8.21 -6.47
N ILE A 80 -10.39 -7.67 -5.39
CA ILE A 80 -11.04 -6.63 -4.58
C ILE A 80 -10.75 -5.26 -5.18
N ASP A 81 -11.80 -4.53 -5.56
CA ASP A 81 -11.65 -3.15 -6.02
C ASP A 81 -11.15 -2.25 -4.90
N PHE A 82 -10.39 -1.23 -5.26
CA PHE A 82 -9.78 -0.29 -4.32
C PHE A 82 -10.80 0.33 -3.35
N LYS A 83 -11.94 0.81 -3.87
CA LYS A 83 -12.96 1.44 -3.03
C LYS A 83 -13.61 0.45 -2.06
N ASP A 84 -13.84 -0.78 -2.52
CA ASP A 84 -14.44 -1.83 -1.69
C ASP A 84 -13.45 -2.30 -0.62
N GLY A 85 -12.18 -2.41 -0.94
CA GLY A 85 -11.12 -2.70 0.03
C GLY A 85 -11.03 -1.64 1.14
N VAL A 86 -11.07 -0.35 0.77
CA VAL A 86 -11.07 0.75 1.74
C VAL A 86 -12.33 0.72 2.62
N LYS A 87 -13.51 0.50 2.06
CA LYS A 87 -14.76 0.36 2.84
C LYS A 87 -14.66 -0.77 3.85
N LYS A 88 -14.19 -1.95 3.44
CA LYS A 88 -13.99 -3.10 4.33
C LYS A 88 -13.02 -2.79 5.47
N MET A 89 -11.95 -2.04 5.21
CA MET A 89 -11.06 -1.57 6.26
C MET A 89 -11.76 -0.64 7.25
N LEU A 90 -12.59 0.29 6.75
CA LEU A 90 -13.34 1.22 7.60
C LEU A 90 -14.39 0.51 8.47
N GLU A 91 -15.00 -0.56 7.99
CA GLU A 91 -15.91 -1.40 8.79
C GLU A 91 -15.20 -2.01 10.02
N GLY A 92 -13.91 -2.35 9.89
CA GLY A 92 -13.07 -2.87 10.97
C GLY A 92 -12.30 -1.80 11.77
N ILE A 93 -12.53 -0.50 11.53
CA ILE A 93 -11.70 0.58 12.10
C ILE A 93 -11.69 0.60 13.64
N SER A 94 -12.75 0.10 14.29
CA SER A 94 -12.83 0.01 15.73
C SER A 94 -11.71 -0.82 16.38
N LEU A 95 -11.11 -1.75 15.63
CA LEU A 95 -9.94 -2.54 16.07
C LEU A 95 -8.70 -1.67 16.27
N TRP A 96 -8.67 -0.48 15.67
CA TRP A 96 -7.54 0.44 15.68
C TRP A 96 -7.74 1.65 16.59
N LYS A 97 -8.82 1.68 17.41
CA LYS A 97 -9.17 2.81 18.25
C LYS A 97 -8.07 3.23 19.24
N ASP A 98 -7.25 2.28 19.67
CA ASP A 98 -6.17 2.48 20.62
C ASP A 98 -4.79 2.60 19.92
N ALA A 99 -4.76 2.68 18.59
CA ALA A 99 -3.52 2.85 17.84
C ALA A 99 -2.90 4.23 18.10
N PRO A 100 -1.57 4.35 18.18
CA PRO A 100 -0.88 5.63 18.35
C PRO A 100 -1.25 6.59 17.22
N LEU A 101 -1.58 7.84 17.58
CA LEU A 101 -1.81 8.90 16.60
C LEU A 101 -0.49 9.53 16.18
N TRP A 102 -0.35 9.75 14.88
CA TRP A 102 0.76 10.48 14.30
C TRP A 102 0.36 11.95 14.12
N GLU A 103 1.04 12.83 14.84
CA GLU A 103 0.91 14.27 14.72
C GLU A 103 2.07 14.86 13.91
N PRO A 104 1.93 16.06 13.31
CA PRO A 104 3.00 16.68 12.52
C PRO A 104 4.36 16.72 13.23
N ASP A 105 4.36 17.04 14.53
CA ASP A 105 5.58 17.13 15.33
C ASP A 105 6.22 15.76 15.56
N SER A 106 5.43 14.74 15.89
CA SER A 106 5.94 13.36 16.06
C SER A 106 6.45 12.76 14.75
N ILE A 107 5.80 13.07 13.63
CA ILE A 107 6.27 12.70 12.29
C ILE A 107 7.60 13.39 11.98
N SER A 108 7.71 14.70 12.25
CA SER A 108 8.92 15.48 12.03
C SER A 108 10.09 14.91 12.79
N GLU A 109 9.93 14.62 14.07
CA GLU A 109 10.99 14.01 14.90
C GLU A 109 11.37 12.60 14.42
N ALA A 110 10.37 11.74 14.13
CA ALA A 110 10.61 10.37 13.64
C ALA A 110 11.33 10.33 12.29
N THR A 111 11.16 11.34 11.44
CA THR A 111 11.79 11.43 10.11
C THR A 111 13.06 12.28 10.05
N LYS A 112 13.48 12.89 11.15
CA LYS A 112 14.64 13.78 11.24
C LYS A 112 15.91 13.17 10.67
N THR A 113 16.23 11.94 11.06
CA THR A 113 17.39 11.20 10.58
C THR A 113 17.31 10.96 9.06
N TRP A 114 16.11 10.64 8.57
CA TRP A 114 15.89 10.48 7.13
C TRP A 114 16.22 11.74 6.34
N PHE A 115 15.72 12.90 6.76
CA PHE A 115 16.03 14.18 6.12
C PHE A 115 17.51 14.56 6.26
N GLN A 116 18.15 14.21 7.37
CA GLN A 116 19.58 14.46 7.59
C GLN A 116 20.48 13.74 6.58
N TYR A 117 20.15 12.49 6.22
CA TYR A 117 21.01 11.66 5.37
C TYR A 117 20.57 11.62 3.90
N LEU A 118 19.31 11.83 3.60
CA LEU A 118 18.73 11.73 2.25
C LEU A 118 18.18 13.07 1.74
N GLY A 119 18.16 14.12 2.56
CA GLY A 119 17.80 15.48 2.13
C GLY A 119 18.84 16.04 1.16
N ASP A 120 18.40 16.89 0.25
CA ASP A 120 19.29 17.63 -0.64
C ASP A 120 20.25 18.49 0.22
N LYS A 121 21.56 18.34 -0.01
CA LYS A 121 22.60 19.14 0.61
C LYS A 121 22.76 20.46 -0.12
#